data_3b17a7b965104c432feec590b612c958
#
_entry.id   3b17a7b965104c432feec590b612c958
#
_cell.length_a   1.000
_cell.length_b   1.000
_cell.length_c   1.000
_cell.angle_alpha   90.00
_cell.angle_beta   90.00
_cell.angle_gamma   90.00
#
_symmetry.space_group_name_H-M   'P 1'
#
loop_
_entity.id
_entity.type
_entity.pdbx_description
1 polymer ?
#
loop_
_entity_poly.entity_id
_entity_poly.type
_entity_poly.pdbx_seq_one_letter_code
_entity_poly.pdbx_strand_id
1 'polypeptide(L)'
;MKPGGRRVLIVGGGYVGMYAALEMQRELARAGHDLTLVNLENYMQYQPFLPEVASGNIEPRHVVVPLRQVLKKTTVLVGEVQRIDHEERVATVRTPNREDIDVPYDILVLGAGSRSRVLPVPGLAERGVGFKTVAEAIFLRNHVLSRLDAAAEELDEDHRRAALTFLFVGAGYAGVEAMA
;
A
#
# COMPACT_ATOMS: atom_id res chain seq x y z
N MET A 1 -30.24 -2.37 -1.19
CA MET A 1 -30.28 -1.65 -2.49
C MET A 1 -31.70 -1.25 -2.80
N LYS A 2 -31.94 -0.01 -3.21
CA LYS A 2 -33.26 0.44 -3.69
C LYS A 2 -33.52 -0.12 -5.10
N PRO A 3 -34.78 -0.32 -5.54
CA PRO A 3 -35.07 -0.70 -6.92
C PRO A 3 -34.45 0.32 -7.88
N GLY A 4 -33.57 -0.15 -8.81
CA GLY A 4 -32.83 0.71 -9.76
C GLY A 4 -31.49 1.25 -9.23
N GLY A 5 -31.04 0.86 -8.02
CA GLY A 5 -29.72 1.19 -7.50
C GLY A 5 -28.59 0.51 -8.30
N ARG A 6 -27.47 1.23 -8.50
CA ARG A 6 -26.26 0.71 -9.14
C ARG A 6 -25.20 0.36 -8.11
N ARG A 7 -24.36 -0.61 -8.45
CA ARG A 7 -23.21 -1.04 -7.66
C ARG A 7 -21.95 -0.43 -8.25
N VAL A 8 -21.29 0.42 -7.49
CA VAL A 8 -20.00 1.02 -7.87
C VAL A 8 -18.91 0.28 -7.13
N LEU A 9 -17.95 -0.28 -7.86
CA LEU A 9 -16.78 -0.93 -7.31
C LEU A 9 -15.54 -0.08 -7.57
N ILE A 10 -14.79 0.21 -6.50
CA ILE A 10 -13.48 0.85 -6.56
C ILE A 10 -12.44 -0.19 -6.18
N VAL A 11 -11.45 -0.41 -7.04
CA VAL A 11 -10.31 -1.29 -6.79
C VAL A 11 -9.09 -0.43 -6.46
N GLY A 12 -8.59 -0.59 -5.23
CA GLY A 12 -7.46 0.18 -4.68
C GLY A 12 -7.90 1.34 -3.80
N GLY A 13 -7.44 1.35 -2.55
CA GLY A 13 -7.71 2.35 -1.53
C GLY A 13 -6.60 3.40 -1.35
N GLY A 14 -5.76 3.60 -2.38
CA GLY A 14 -4.77 4.66 -2.42
C GLY A 14 -5.37 6.03 -2.75
N TYR A 15 -4.56 6.96 -3.28
CA TYR A 15 -5.01 8.33 -3.59
C TYR A 15 -6.26 8.35 -4.46
N VAL A 16 -6.25 7.67 -5.60
CA VAL A 16 -7.38 7.68 -6.53
C VAL A 16 -8.62 7.10 -5.87
N GLY A 17 -8.53 5.89 -5.32
CA GLY A 17 -9.72 5.18 -4.82
C GLY A 17 -10.30 5.79 -3.55
N MET A 18 -9.47 6.18 -2.59
CA MET A 18 -9.95 6.79 -1.36
C MET A 18 -10.63 8.15 -1.62
N TYR A 19 -9.98 9.03 -2.41
CA TYR A 19 -10.56 10.34 -2.70
C TYR A 19 -11.82 10.24 -3.57
N ALA A 20 -11.83 9.35 -4.57
CA ALA A 20 -13.04 9.08 -5.33
C ALA A 20 -14.19 8.60 -4.44
N ALA A 21 -13.92 7.67 -3.53
CA ALA A 21 -14.92 7.20 -2.57
C ALA A 21 -15.39 8.31 -1.62
N LEU A 22 -14.47 9.16 -1.12
CA LEU A 22 -14.80 10.29 -0.24
C LEU A 22 -15.78 11.25 -0.90
N GLU A 23 -15.53 11.63 -2.15
CA GLU A 23 -16.38 12.53 -2.90
C GLU A 23 -17.76 11.90 -3.23
N MET A 24 -17.76 10.66 -3.70
CA MET A 24 -18.98 10.03 -4.21
C MET A 24 -19.87 9.42 -3.12
N GLN A 25 -19.34 8.97 -1.99
CA GLN A 25 -20.06 8.11 -1.03
C GLN A 25 -21.40 8.71 -0.53
N ARG A 26 -21.47 10.03 -0.33
CA ARG A 26 -22.68 10.68 0.20
C ARG A 26 -23.78 10.80 -0.85
N GLU A 27 -23.41 11.14 -2.06
CA GLU A 27 -24.34 11.30 -3.17
C GLU A 27 -24.90 9.96 -3.64
N LEU A 28 -24.02 8.97 -3.82
CA LEU A 28 -24.41 7.62 -4.18
C LEU A 28 -25.34 7.00 -3.15
N ALA A 29 -25.07 7.15 -1.85
CA ALA A 29 -25.92 6.64 -0.79
C ALA A 29 -27.31 7.33 -0.79
N ARG A 30 -27.39 8.65 -1.02
CA ARG A 30 -28.65 9.37 -1.15
C ARG A 30 -29.47 8.90 -2.37
N ALA A 31 -28.79 8.65 -3.48
CA ALA A 31 -29.40 8.13 -4.71
C ALA A 31 -29.81 6.65 -4.61
N GLY A 32 -29.39 5.95 -3.53
CA GLY A 32 -29.71 4.53 -3.32
C GLY A 32 -28.78 3.59 -4.07
N HIS A 33 -27.59 4.05 -4.42
CA HIS A 33 -26.51 3.25 -5.01
C HIS A 33 -25.60 2.68 -3.93
N ASP A 34 -25.00 1.53 -4.20
CA ASP A 34 -24.02 0.90 -3.33
C ASP A 34 -22.61 1.23 -3.82
N LEU A 35 -21.74 1.58 -2.88
CA LEU A 35 -20.33 1.84 -3.13
C LEU A 35 -19.48 0.85 -2.34
N THR A 36 -18.67 0.07 -3.03
CA THR A 36 -17.70 -0.86 -2.45
C THR A 36 -16.29 -0.44 -2.86
N LEU A 37 -15.38 -0.42 -1.91
CA LEU A 37 -13.96 -0.21 -2.13
C LEU A 37 -13.21 -1.46 -1.68
N VAL A 38 -12.43 -2.05 -2.57
CA VAL A 38 -11.53 -3.19 -2.28
C VAL A 38 -10.10 -2.68 -2.20
N ASN A 39 -9.40 -3.03 -1.12
CA ASN A 39 -7.99 -2.71 -0.94
C ASN A 39 -7.27 -3.84 -0.19
N LEU A 40 -5.98 -4.00 -0.44
CA LEU A 40 -5.14 -4.98 0.26
C LEU A 40 -5.11 -4.74 1.77
N GLU A 41 -5.04 -3.46 2.16
CA GLU A 41 -4.95 -3.04 3.55
C GLU A 41 -6.22 -2.29 3.98
N ASN A 42 -6.50 -2.26 5.27
CA ASN A 42 -7.64 -1.50 5.81
C ASN A 42 -7.38 0.01 5.93
N TYR A 43 -6.27 0.48 5.38
CA TYR A 43 -5.84 1.88 5.41
C TYR A 43 -5.33 2.35 4.06
N MET A 44 -5.37 3.66 3.84
CA MET A 44 -4.60 4.39 2.84
C MET A 44 -3.30 4.87 3.49
N GLN A 45 -2.17 4.71 2.81
CA GLN A 45 -0.89 5.24 3.27
C GLN A 45 -0.53 6.53 2.54
N TYR A 46 0.01 7.50 3.27
CA TYR A 46 0.54 8.73 2.70
C TYR A 46 2.03 8.55 2.38
N GLN A 47 2.30 8.07 1.17
CA GLN A 47 3.64 7.69 0.72
C GLN A 47 4.72 8.77 0.85
N PRO A 48 4.44 10.08 0.65
CA PRO A 48 5.47 11.12 0.77
C PRO A 48 6.16 11.18 2.13
N PHE A 49 5.56 10.64 3.19
CA PHE A 49 6.17 10.63 4.53
C PHE A 49 6.82 9.30 4.91
N LEU A 50 7.04 8.40 3.96
CA LEU A 50 7.76 7.16 4.24
C LEU A 50 9.26 7.39 4.57
N PRO A 51 9.97 8.37 3.99
CA PRO A 51 11.33 8.71 4.43
C PRO A 51 11.39 9.06 5.92
N GLU A 52 10.47 9.89 6.39
CA GLU A 52 10.39 10.29 7.80
C GLU A 52 10.01 9.13 8.73
N VAL A 53 9.25 8.16 8.24
CA VAL A 53 8.98 6.92 8.98
C VAL A 53 10.25 6.06 9.06
N ALA A 54 11.00 5.95 7.95
CA ALA A 54 12.24 5.18 7.90
C ALA A 54 13.36 5.80 8.75
N SER A 55 13.41 7.13 8.83
CA SER A 55 14.35 7.84 9.71
C SER A 55 13.90 7.87 11.18
N GLY A 56 12.66 7.48 11.48
CA GLY A 56 12.10 7.51 12.84
C GLY A 56 11.56 8.88 13.27
N ASN A 57 11.50 9.86 12.38
CA ASN A 57 10.99 11.21 12.67
C ASN A 57 9.46 11.25 12.81
N ILE A 58 8.75 10.34 12.12
CA ILE A 58 7.30 10.21 12.19
C ILE A 58 6.92 8.77 12.58
N GLU A 59 5.99 8.66 13.52
CA GLU A 59 5.40 7.36 13.88
C GLU A 59 4.60 6.78 12.71
N PRO A 60 4.75 5.48 12.38
CA PRO A 60 4.06 4.83 11.25
C PRO A 60 2.55 5.05 11.23
N ARG A 61 1.91 5.11 12.41
CA ARG A 61 0.46 5.33 12.54
C ARG A 61 0.00 6.70 12.02
N HIS A 62 0.89 7.69 11.94
CA HIS A 62 0.55 9.05 11.50
C HIS A 62 0.59 9.20 9.97
N VAL A 63 1.13 8.22 9.26
CA VAL A 63 1.17 8.23 7.79
C VAL A 63 0.12 7.31 7.16
N VAL A 64 -0.81 6.79 7.98
CA VAL A 64 -1.91 5.94 7.51
C VAL A 64 -3.27 6.54 7.88
N VAL A 65 -4.22 6.39 6.97
CA VAL A 65 -5.62 6.79 7.17
C VAL A 65 -6.50 5.55 7.14
N PRO A 66 -7.11 5.15 8.27
CA PRO A 66 -8.00 4.00 8.30
C PRO A 66 -9.23 4.22 7.41
N LEU A 67 -9.39 3.43 6.35
CA LEU A 67 -10.43 3.62 5.34
C LEU A 67 -11.84 3.60 5.94
N ARG A 68 -12.11 2.66 6.85
CA ARG A 68 -13.43 2.56 7.50
C ARG A 68 -13.77 3.73 8.43
N GLN A 69 -12.77 4.51 8.86
CA GLN A 69 -13.01 5.72 9.65
C GLN A 69 -13.49 6.89 8.80
N VAL A 70 -13.02 7.00 7.57
CA VAL A 70 -13.35 8.12 6.68
C VAL A 70 -14.45 7.78 5.68
N LEU A 71 -14.60 6.51 5.30
CA LEU A 71 -15.57 6.03 4.32
C LEU A 71 -16.81 5.43 4.97
N LYS A 72 -17.58 6.26 5.70
CA LYS A 72 -18.74 5.81 6.49
C LYS A 72 -19.94 5.32 5.68
N LYS A 73 -20.00 5.63 4.37
CA LYS A 73 -21.08 5.24 3.46
C LYS A 73 -20.61 4.32 2.34
N THR A 74 -19.40 3.74 2.51
CA THR A 74 -18.76 2.82 1.58
C THR A 74 -18.52 1.49 2.28
N THR A 75 -18.83 0.40 1.63
CA THR A 75 -18.39 -0.93 2.08
C THR A 75 -16.90 -1.07 1.79
N VAL A 76 -16.07 -1.13 2.83
CA VAL A 76 -14.63 -1.36 2.67
C VAL A 76 -14.33 -2.84 2.86
N LEU A 77 -13.92 -3.49 1.77
CA LEU A 77 -13.54 -4.89 1.71
C LEU A 77 -12.01 -4.99 1.65
N VAL A 78 -11.42 -5.66 2.65
CA VAL A 78 -9.98 -5.96 2.64
C VAL A 78 -9.77 -7.26 1.87
N GLY A 79 -8.92 -7.19 0.84
CA GLY A 79 -8.63 -8.35 -0.01
C GLY A 79 -7.85 -7.96 -1.26
N GLU A 80 -7.40 -8.97 -1.96
CA GLU A 80 -6.68 -8.85 -3.23
C GLU A 80 -7.60 -9.21 -4.40
N VAL A 81 -7.77 -8.28 -5.35
CA VAL A 81 -8.49 -8.58 -6.59
C VAL A 81 -7.65 -9.51 -7.43
N GLN A 82 -8.13 -10.73 -7.62
CA GLN A 82 -7.45 -11.77 -8.40
C GLN A 82 -7.81 -11.68 -9.89
N ARG A 83 -9.07 -11.39 -10.17
CA ARG A 83 -9.62 -11.33 -11.52
C ARG A 83 -10.73 -10.30 -11.62
N ILE A 84 -10.85 -9.66 -12.77
CA ILE A 84 -11.98 -8.83 -13.15
C ILE A 84 -12.54 -9.40 -14.46
N ASP A 85 -13.77 -9.86 -14.42
CA ASP A 85 -14.54 -10.25 -15.58
C ASP A 85 -15.44 -9.06 -15.97
N HIS A 86 -15.06 -8.34 -17.02
CA HIS A 86 -15.77 -7.13 -17.40
C HIS A 86 -17.05 -7.40 -18.19
N GLU A 87 -17.14 -8.53 -18.85
CA GLU A 87 -18.35 -8.96 -19.58
C GLU A 87 -19.46 -9.32 -18.59
N GLU A 88 -19.11 -10.13 -17.58
CA GLU A 88 -20.01 -10.53 -16.50
C GLU A 88 -20.15 -9.46 -15.39
N ARG A 89 -19.29 -8.42 -15.41
CA ARG A 89 -19.24 -7.35 -14.41
C ARG A 89 -19.06 -7.87 -12.99
N VAL A 90 -18.09 -8.75 -12.81
CA VAL A 90 -17.74 -9.38 -11.54
C VAL A 90 -16.24 -9.27 -11.29
N ALA A 91 -15.87 -8.91 -10.09
CA ALA A 91 -14.50 -8.98 -9.60
C ALA A 91 -14.36 -10.09 -8.55
N THR A 92 -13.43 -11.01 -8.74
CA THR A 92 -13.10 -12.04 -7.75
C THR A 92 -12.04 -11.50 -6.81
N VAL A 93 -12.35 -11.48 -5.52
CA VAL A 93 -11.52 -10.91 -4.46
C VAL A 93 -11.12 -12.01 -3.48
N ARG A 94 -9.81 -12.19 -3.28
CA ARG A 94 -9.26 -13.07 -2.24
C ARG A 94 -9.21 -12.34 -0.92
N THR A 95 -9.95 -12.83 0.04
CA THR A 95 -9.98 -12.27 1.41
C THR A 95 -8.73 -12.66 2.21
N PRO A 96 -8.45 -12.01 3.35
CA PRO A 96 -7.36 -12.42 4.24
C PRO A 96 -7.44 -13.87 4.72
N ASN A 97 -8.65 -14.44 4.80
CA ASN A 97 -8.89 -15.84 5.15
C ASN A 97 -8.65 -16.82 3.98
N ARG A 98 -8.15 -16.31 2.84
CA ARG A 98 -7.90 -17.07 1.61
C ARG A 98 -9.16 -17.62 0.93
N GLU A 99 -10.30 -17.05 1.19
CA GLU A 99 -11.55 -17.32 0.49
C GLU A 99 -11.69 -16.38 -0.69
N ASP A 100 -12.10 -16.91 -1.83
CA ASP A 100 -12.41 -16.11 -3.01
C ASP A 100 -13.91 -15.76 -2.99
N ILE A 101 -14.22 -14.48 -3.07
CA ILE A 101 -15.59 -13.97 -3.10
C ILE A 101 -15.81 -13.15 -4.38
N ASP A 102 -16.97 -13.29 -4.96
CA ASP A 102 -17.35 -12.52 -6.15
C ASP A 102 -18.07 -11.24 -5.75
N VAL A 103 -17.57 -10.12 -6.26
CA VAL A 103 -18.10 -8.78 -6.04
C VAL A 103 -18.67 -8.27 -7.37
N PRO A 104 -19.99 -8.32 -7.55
CA PRO A 104 -20.62 -7.82 -8.77
C PRO A 104 -20.64 -6.29 -8.78
N TYR A 105 -20.51 -5.69 -9.98
CA TYR A 105 -20.53 -4.25 -10.16
C TYR A 105 -21.27 -3.84 -11.44
N ASP A 106 -21.73 -2.59 -11.48
CA ASP A 106 -22.29 -1.95 -12.66
C ASP A 106 -21.34 -0.87 -13.21
N ILE A 107 -20.53 -0.28 -12.30
CA ILE A 107 -19.51 0.71 -12.61
C ILE A 107 -18.23 0.30 -11.90
N LEU A 108 -17.09 0.34 -12.60
CA LEU A 108 -15.77 0.00 -12.08
C LEU A 108 -14.84 1.22 -12.13
N VAL A 109 -14.17 1.49 -11.01
CA VAL A 109 -13.07 2.46 -10.90
C VAL A 109 -11.79 1.71 -10.56
N LEU A 110 -10.80 1.76 -11.45
CA LEU A 110 -9.50 1.13 -11.24
C LEU A 110 -8.48 2.14 -10.71
N GLY A 111 -8.11 1.98 -9.44
CA GLY A 111 -7.09 2.75 -8.74
C GLY A 111 -6.00 1.88 -8.14
N ALA A 112 -5.62 0.79 -8.81
CA ALA A 112 -4.71 -0.25 -8.28
C ALA A 112 -3.28 0.24 -7.99
N GLY A 113 -2.93 1.47 -8.40
CA GLY A 113 -1.60 2.04 -8.19
C GLY A 113 -0.53 1.37 -9.04
N SER A 114 0.66 1.22 -8.48
CA SER A 114 1.80 0.61 -9.15
C SER A 114 2.65 -0.19 -8.19
N ARG A 115 3.35 -1.20 -8.68
CA ARG A 115 4.37 -1.94 -7.94
C ARG A 115 5.76 -1.44 -8.32
N SER A 116 6.72 -1.52 -7.38
CA SER A 116 8.12 -1.24 -7.68
C SER A 116 8.64 -2.26 -8.71
N ARG A 117 9.29 -1.75 -9.74
CA ARG A 117 9.96 -2.62 -10.70
C ARG A 117 11.33 -3.01 -10.14
N VAL A 118 11.56 -4.29 -9.97
CA VAL A 118 12.88 -4.79 -9.63
C VAL A 118 13.73 -4.78 -10.91
N LEU A 119 14.85 -4.05 -10.87
CA LEU A 119 15.79 -4.00 -11.98
C LEU A 119 16.58 -5.33 -12.06
N PRO A 120 17.03 -5.75 -13.25
CA PRO A 120 17.81 -6.98 -13.42
C PRO A 120 19.28 -6.79 -12.98
N VAL A 121 19.47 -6.40 -11.72
CA VAL A 121 20.77 -6.28 -11.06
C VAL A 121 20.98 -7.53 -10.22
N PRO A 122 22.09 -8.26 -10.39
CA PRO A 122 22.36 -9.48 -9.62
C PRO A 122 22.29 -9.20 -8.09
N GLY A 123 21.51 -10.01 -7.38
CA GLY A 123 21.31 -9.93 -5.94
C GLY A 123 20.26 -8.90 -5.49
N LEU A 124 19.74 -8.04 -6.37
CA LEU A 124 18.77 -7.01 -5.99
C LEU A 124 17.41 -7.64 -5.63
N ALA A 125 16.97 -8.63 -6.36
CA ALA A 125 15.69 -9.30 -6.09
C ALA A 125 15.69 -10.05 -4.76
N GLU A 126 16.84 -10.64 -4.40
CA GLU A 126 17.01 -11.48 -3.21
C GLU A 126 17.36 -10.68 -1.95
N ARG A 127 18.03 -9.55 -2.10
CA ARG A 127 18.61 -8.79 -0.98
C ARG A 127 18.12 -7.35 -0.88
N GLY A 128 17.49 -6.85 -1.94
CA GLY A 128 16.99 -5.47 -1.98
C GLY A 128 15.81 -5.29 -1.03
N VAL A 129 15.79 -4.14 -0.35
CA VAL A 129 14.66 -3.71 0.47
C VAL A 129 13.89 -2.67 -0.31
N GLY A 130 12.58 -2.87 -0.47
CA GLY A 130 11.70 -1.87 -1.08
C GLY A 130 11.48 -0.67 -0.17
N PHE A 131 10.99 0.42 -0.76
CA PHE A 131 10.68 1.64 -0.02
C PHE A 131 9.39 2.29 -0.57
N LYS A 132 8.32 1.53 -0.54
CA LYS A 132 7.03 1.95 -1.11
C LYS A 132 5.85 1.78 -0.16
N THR A 133 6.03 1.00 0.89
CA THR A 133 5.00 0.71 1.89
C THR A 133 5.49 1.07 3.29
N VAL A 134 4.53 1.31 4.19
CA VAL A 134 4.84 1.54 5.62
C VAL A 134 5.60 0.36 6.22
N ALA A 135 5.26 -0.87 5.84
CA ALA A 135 5.94 -2.07 6.31
C ALA A 135 7.41 -2.08 5.87
N GLU A 136 7.70 -1.73 4.62
CA GLU A 136 9.07 -1.61 4.10
C GLU A 136 9.85 -0.49 4.81
N ALA A 137 9.24 0.66 5.06
CA ALA A 137 9.87 1.77 5.79
C ALA A 137 10.24 1.37 7.24
N ILE A 138 9.34 0.67 7.94
CA ILE A 138 9.61 0.14 9.28
C ILE A 138 10.73 -0.90 9.24
N PHE A 139 10.69 -1.81 8.28
CA PHE A 139 11.73 -2.83 8.10
C PHE A 139 13.08 -2.16 7.85
N LEU A 140 13.16 -1.18 6.94
CA LEU A 140 14.39 -0.46 6.63
C LEU A 140 14.97 0.21 7.87
N ARG A 141 14.15 0.94 8.64
CA ARG A 141 14.58 1.55 9.90
C ARG A 141 15.18 0.53 10.85
N ASN A 142 14.47 -0.56 11.10
CA ASN A 142 14.92 -1.58 12.04
C ASN A 142 16.19 -2.28 11.53
N HIS A 143 16.29 -2.48 10.22
CA HIS A 143 17.48 -3.07 9.61
C HIS A 143 18.72 -2.18 9.80
N VAL A 144 18.59 -0.86 9.53
CA VAL A 144 19.68 0.10 9.72
C VAL A 144 20.14 0.12 11.18
N LEU A 145 19.19 0.25 12.12
CA LEU A 145 19.51 0.26 13.55
C LEU A 145 20.24 -1.03 13.98
N SER A 146 19.74 -2.18 13.54
CA SER A 146 20.38 -3.48 13.82
C SER A 146 21.79 -3.59 13.23
N ARG A 147 22.07 -2.97 12.08
CA ARG A 147 23.43 -2.94 11.51
C ARG A 147 24.35 -2.02 12.30
N LEU A 148 23.84 -0.89 12.77
CA LEU A 148 24.61 0.03 13.63
C LEU A 148 24.99 -0.63 14.96
N ASP A 149 24.02 -1.31 15.61
CA ASP A 149 24.26 -2.04 16.86
C ASP A 149 25.30 -3.16 16.66
N ALA A 150 25.16 -3.95 15.59
CA ALA A 150 26.11 -5.00 15.27
C ALA A 150 27.53 -4.45 15.00
N ALA A 151 27.63 -3.31 14.31
CA ALA A 151 28.93 -2.68 14.04
C ALA A 151 29.59 -2.10 15.29
N ALA A 152 28.82 -1.75 16.33
CA ALA A 152 29.37 -1.24 17.59
C ALA A 152 30.11 -2.33 18.37
N GLU A 153 29.70 -3.59 18.26
CA GLU A 153 30.27 -4.75 18.93
C GLU A 153 31.32 -5.49 18.06
N GLU A 154 31.41 -5.15 16.75
CA GLU A 154 32.30 -5.85 15.80
C GLU A 154 33.75 -5.38 15.97
N LEU A 155 34.66 -6.34 16.17
CA LEU A 155 36.10 -6.11 16.36
C LEU A 155 36.91 -6.17 15.05
N ASP A 156 36.39 -6.91 14.05
CA ASP A 156 36.98 -6.98 12.72
C ASP A 156 36.59 -5.76 11.90
N GLU A 157 37.58 -5.01 11.42
CA GLU A 157 37.34 -3.75 10.70
C GLU A 157 36.67 -3.95 9.36
N ASP A 158 36.91 -5.04 8.64
CA ASP A 158 36.30 -5.32 7.35
C ASP A 158 34.82 -5.72 7.52
N HIS A 159 34.51 -6.53 8.53
CA HIS A 159 33.15 -6.86 8.90
C HIS A 159 32.36 -5.63 9.41
N ARG A 160 33.02 -4.81 10.23
CA ARG A 160 32.44 -3.54 10.70
C ARG A 160 32.12 -2.59 9.54
N ARG A 161 33.06 -2.43 8.61
CA ARG A 161 32.84 -1.61 7.41
C ARG A 161 31.71 -2.14 6.55
N ALA A 162 31.62 -3.45 6.37
CA ALA A 162 30.52 -4.09 5.63
C ALA A 162 29.17 -3.85 6.31
N ALA A 163 29.09 -3.93 7.64
CA ALA A 163 27.86 -3.66 8.39
C ALA A 163 27.39 -2.20 8.27
N LEU A 164 28.34 -1.26 8.14
CA LEU A 164 28.08 0.19 8.01
C LEU A 164 27.91 0.65 6.54
N THR A 165 27.97 -0.26 5.57
CA THR A 165 27.84 0.08 4.15
C THR A 165 26.43 -0.20 3.65
N PHE A 166 25.73 0.86 3.22
CA PHE A 166 24.41 0.79 2.62
C PHE A 166 24.48 1.20 1.16
N LEU A 167 23.90 0.37 0.28
CA LEU A 167 23.86 0.61 -1.16
C LEU A 167 22.44 1.03 -1.58
N PHE A 168 22.33 2.18 -2.23
CA PHE A 168 21.08 2.66 -2.82
C PHE A 168 21.07 2.36 -4.32
N VAL A 169 20.07 1.63 -4.78
CA VAL A 169 19.92 1.27 -6.19
C VAL A 169 18.83 2.12 -6.83
N GLY A 170 19.25 3.12 -7.59
CA GLY A 170 18.37 4.09 -8.25
C GLY A 170 18.53 5.49 -7.67
N ALA A 171 18.47 6.49 -8.57
CA ALA A 171 18.60 7.92 -8.25
C ALA A 171 17.28 8.69 -8.47
N GLY A 172 16.14 8.03 -8.32
CA GLY A 172 14.83 8.69 -8.28
C GLY A 172 14.59 9.36 -6.92
N TYR A 173 13.52 10.17 -6.82
CA TYR A 173 13.17 10.89 -5.57
C TYR A 173 13.21 10.01 -4.33
N ALA A 174 12.56 8.85 -4.36
CA ALA A 174 12.53 7.93 -3.21
C ALA A 174 13.93 7.44 -2.79
N GLY A 175 14.84 7.19 -3.75
CA GLY A 175 16.21 6.76 -3.44
C GLY A 175 17.04 7.88 -2.82
N VAL A 176 16.88 9.12 -3.31
CA VAL A 176 17.56 10.30 -2.76
C VAL A 176 17.02 10.64 -1.38
N GLU A 177 15.71 10.65 -1.20
CA GLU A 177 15.07 10.92 0.10
C GLU A 177 15.42 9.86 1.16
N ALA A 178 15.51 8.58 0.76
CA ALA A 178 15.90 7.52 1.68
C ALA A 178 17.39 7.59 2.10
N MET A 179 18.23 8.25 1.28
CA MET A 179 19.66 8.41 1.58
C MET A 179 19.94 9.65 2.44
N ALA A 180 19.09 10.68 2.36
CA ALA A 180 19.23 11.93 3.09
C ALA A 180 18.86 11.80 4.58
#